data_66e8908451267a707b5c7504bcbd2971
#
_entry.id   66e8908451267a707b5c7504bcbd2971
#
_cell.length_a   1.000
_cell.length_b   1.000
_cell.length_c   1.000
_cell.angle_alpha   90.00
_cell.angle_beta   90.00
_cell.angle_gamma   90.00
#
_symmetry.space_group_name_H-M   'P 1'
#
loop_
_entity.id
_entity.type
_entity.pdbx_description
1 polymer ?
#
loop_
_entity_poly.entity_id
_entity_poly.type
_entity_poly.pdbx_seq_one_letter_code
_entity_poly.pdbx_strand_id
1 'polypeptide(L)'
;MTMPAATIFVIDDHAAVRDALGEMLSVFGYAVKTYESADRFLQELDQRHLGCVVADVRMPGTDGLGLVRELARRNIALPVILISGHADVPMAVAAIKSGAEDFIEKPIDDAQLVAAINRALAHRFEQQGAHKSKDALNEKFARLTPRQVEIFDLVVEGFTSHAISAKLNISVRTVESYRAEVMEKMRAESVAALVRQAIRLGRITP
;
A
#
# COMPACT_ATOMS: atom_id res chain seq x y z
N MET A 1 14.29 -5.61 -24.35
CA MET A 1 13.69 -6.85 -23.83
C MET A 1 12.28 -6.50 -23.39
N THR A 2 11.28 -6.94 -24.13
CA THR A 2 9.85 -6.73 -23.78
C THR A 2 9.57 -7.53 -22.52
N MET A 3 9.22 -6.83 -21.43
CA MET A 3 8.75 -7.47 -20.21
C MET A 3 7.50 -8.30 -20.52
N PRO A 4 7.35 -9.51 -19.97
CA PRO A 4 6.09 -10.22 -20.11
C PRO A 4 5.00 -9.32 -19.55
N ALA A 5 3.90 -9.18 -20.31
CA ALA A 5 2.80 -8.31 -19.95
C ALA A 5 2.27 -8.73 -18.57
N ALA A 6 2.55 -7.93 -17.55
CA ALA A 6 2.05 -8.17 -16.21
C ALA A 6 0.52 -8.02 -16.23
N THR A 7 -0.19 -8.99 -15.68
CA THR A 7 -1.66 -8.93 -15.57
C THR A 7 -2.06 -8.20 -14.30
N ILE A 8 -2.97 -7.24 -14.41
CA ILE A 8 -3.59 -6.60 -13.25
C ILE A 8 -4.89 -7.32 -12.94
N PHE A 9 -5.00 -7.81 -11.72
CA PHE A 9 -6.19 -8.50 -11.21
C PHE A 9 -7.01 -7.52 -10.41
N VAL A 10 -8.16 -7.07 -10.94
CA VAL A 10 -9.08 -6.14 -10.27
C VAL A 10 -10.15 -6.94 -9.55
N ILE A 11 -10.28 -6.74 -8.24
CA ILE A 11 -11.22 -7.46 -7.38
C ILE A 11 -12.07 -6.46 -6.61
N ASP A 12 -13.36 -6.38 -6.92
CA ASP A 12 -14.33 -5.50 -6.27
C ASP A 12 -15.72 -6.13 -6.43
N ASP A 13 -16.57 -6.11 -5.42
CA ASP A 13 -17.92 -6.68 -5.51
C ASP A 13 -18.89 -5.83 -6.34
N HIS A 14 -18.57 -4.54 -6.56
CA HIS A 14 -19.35 -3.63 -7.39
C HIS A 14 -18.94 -3.69 -8.86
N ALA A 15 -19.83 -4.19 -9.73
CA ALA A 15 -19.56 -4.34 -11.16
C ALA A 15 -19.11 -3.04 -11.83
N ALA A 16 -19.79 -1.91 -11.55
CA ALA A 16 -19.46 -0.62 -12.14
C ALA A 16 -18.03 -0.15 -11.80
N VAL A 17 -17.53 -0.46 -10.60
CA VAL A 17 -16.16 -0.12 -10.19
C VAL A 17 -15.16 -1.02 -10.91
N ARG A 18 -15.45 -2.33 -11.01
CA ARG A 18 -14.60 -3.28 -11.74
C ARG A 18 -14.46 -2.89 -13.21
N ASP A 19 -15.58 -2.55 -13.87
CA ASP A 19 -15.60 -2.19 -15.27
C ASP A 19 -14.81 -0.90 -15.53
N ALA A 20 -15.06 0.14 -14.72
CA ALA A 20 -14.33 1.41 -14.82
C ALA A 20 -12.82 1.25 -14.62
N LEU A 21 -12.39 0.49 -13.59
CA LEU A 21 -10.98 0.21 -13.36
C LEU A 21 -10.37 -0.64 -14.48
N GLY A 22 -11.12 -1.63 -14.97
CA GLY A 22 -10.71 -2.48 -16.07
C GLY A 22 -10.46 -1.69 -17.36
N GLU A 23 -11.40 -0.82 -17.74
CA GLU A 23 -11.27 0.05 -18.90
C GLU A 23 -10.09 1.02 -18.75
N MET A 24 -10.02 1.72 -17.63
CA MET A 24 -8.96 2.69 -17.34
C MET A 24 -7.58 2.01 -17.45
N LEU A 25 -7.35 0.89 -16.75
CA LEU A 25 -6.08 0.20 -16.76
C LEU A 25 -5.72 -0.37 -18.15
N SER A 26 -6.73 -0.78 -18.93
CA SER A 26 -6.52 -1.23 -20.32
C SER A 26 -6.06 -0.09 -21.22
N VAL A 27 -6.56 1.12 -21.02
CA VAL A 27 -6.10 2.33 -21.75
C VAL A 27 -4.62 2.62 -21.44
N PHE A 28 -4.17 2.35 -20.21
CA PHE A 28 -2.75 2.45 -19.84
C PHE A 28 -1.89 1.26 -20.33
N GLY A 29 -2.47 0.32 -21.09
CA GLY A 29 -1.75 -0.77 -21.74
C GLY A 29 -1.53 -2.01 -20.86
N TYR A 30 -2.21 -2.15 -19.73
CA TYR A 30 -2.17 -3.35 -18.90
C TYR A 30 -3.12 -4.43 -19.42
N ALA A 31 -2.69 -5.69 -19.33
CA ALA A 31 -3.62 -6.82 -19.41
C ALA A 31 -4.41 -6.87 -18.09
N VAL A 32 -5.74 -6.86 -18.16
CA VAL A 32 -6.61 -6.83 -16.98
C VAL A 32 -7.47 -8.08 -16.91
N LYS A 33 -7.62 -8.63 -15.71
CA LYS A 33 -8.63 -9.64 -15.35
C LYS A 33 -9.43 -9.14 -14.16
N THR A 34 -10.74 -9.27 -14.22
CA THR A 34 -11.63 -8.79 -13.17
C THR A 34 -12.28 -9.94 -12.43
N TYR A 35 -12.50 -9.79 -11.13
CA TYR A 35 -13.15 -10.78 -10.24
C TYR A 35 -14.15 -10.08 -9.34
N GLU A 36 -15.29 -10.72 -9.13
CA GLU A 36 -16.36 -10.21 -8.26
C GLU A 36 -16.12 -10.45 -6.77
N SER A 37 -15.14 -11.30 -6.41
CA SER A 37 -14.78 -11.60 -5.04
C SER A 37 -13.35 -12.13 -4.94
N ALA A 38 -12.75 -11.96 -3.76
CA ALA A 38 -11.46 -12.55 -3.44
C ALA A 38 -11.50 -14.08 -3.47
N ASP A 39 -12.62 -14.69 -3.05
CA ASP A 39 -12.78 -16.15 -3.06
C ASP A 39 -12.72 -16.72 -4.48
N ARG A 40 -13.38 -16.05 -5.43
CA ARG A 40 -13.33 -16.43 -6.85
C ARG A 40 -11.93 -16.29 -7.42
N PHE A 41 -11.27 -15.20 -7.14
CA PHE A 41 -9.87 -14.99 -7.53
C PHE A 41 -8.95 -16.08 -6.97
N LEU A 42 -9.05 -16.39 -5.67
CA LEU A 42 -8.21 -17.39 -4.99
C LEU A 42 -8.44 -18.82 -5.49
N GLN A 43 -9.62 -19.13 -6.02
CA GLN A 43 -9.94 -20.42 -6.66
C GLN A 43 -9.30 -20.57 -8.04
N GLU A 44 -9.24 -19.48 -8.80
CA GLU A 44 -8.69 -19.48 -10.16
C GLU A 44 -7.19 -19.15 -10.23
N LEU A 45 -6.61 -18.77 -9.08
CA LEU A 45 -5.22 -18.34 -9.01
C LEU A 45 -4.27 -19.53 -9.21
N ASP A 46 -3.46 -19.47 -10.27
CA ASP A 46 -2.33 -20.36 -10.50
C ASP A 46 -1.03 -19.72 -9.94
N GLN A 47 -0.12 -20.53 -9.40
CA GLN A 47 1.18 -20.08 -8.87
C GLN A 47 2.09 -19.41 -9.89
N ARG A 48 1.77 -19.49 -11.18
CA ARG A 48 2.53 -18.90 -12.30
C ARG A 48 2.10 -17.48 -12.64
N HIS A 49 1.09 -16.91 -11.99
CA HIS A 49 0.60 -15.59 -12.31
C HIS A 49 1.64 -14.52 -11.98
N LEU A 50 2.00 -13.74 -13.02
CA LEU A 50 2.85 -12.56 -12.91
C LEU A 50 1.94 -11.33 -13.00
N GLY A 51 1.99 -10.45 -12.00
CA GLY A 51 1.15 -9.27 -12.02
C GLY A 51 1.03 -8.58 -10.67
N CYS A 52 -0.02 -7.78 -10.56
CA CYS A 52 -0.40 -7.05 -9.36
C CYS A 52 -1.91 -7.20 -9.12
N VAL A 53 -2.32 -7.31 -7.88
CA VAL A 53 -3.72 -7.31 -7.46
C VAL A 53 -4.11 -5.91 -7.03
N VAL A 54 -5.28 -5.45 -7.50
CA VAL A 54 -5.97 -4.23 -7.06
C VAL A 54 -7.30 -4.67 -6.49
N ALA A 55 -7.49 -4.57 -5.18
CA ALA A 55 -8.66 -5.13 -4.51
C ALA A 55 -9.35 -4.12 -3.59
N ASP A 56 -10.70 -4.13 -3.59
CA ASP A 56 -11.43 -3.41 -2.56
C ASP A 56 -11.18 -4.03 -1.19
N VAL A 57 -11.16 -3.18 -0.16
CA VAL A 57 -11.01 -3.65 1.22
C VAL A 57 -12.27 -4.34 1.71
N ARG A 58 -13.44 -3.80 1.36
CA ARG A 58 -14.72 -4.30 1.88
C ARG A 58 -15.47 -5.10 0.85
N MET A 59 -15.33 -6.42 0.92
CA MET A 59 -16.05 -7.35 0.04
C MET A 59 -16.76 -8.43 0.87
N PRO A 60 -17.88 -8.96 0.41
CA PRO A 60 -18.49 -10.16 1.01
C PRO A 60 -17.56 -11.37 0.97
N GLY A 61 -17.62 -12.22 1.99
CA GLY A 61 -16.73 -13.38 2.13
C GLY A 61 -15.32 -12.96 2.58
N THR A 62 -14.31 -13.33 1.81
CA THR A 62 -12.93 -12.91 2.08
C THR A 62 -12.74 -11.42 1.72
N ASP A 63 -12.49 -10.58 2.72
CA ASP A 63 -12.20 -9.17 2.53
C ASP A 63 -10.79 -8.94 1.96
N GLY A 64 -10.46 -7.69 1.58
CA GLY A 64 -9.17 -7.35 1.00
C GLY A 64 -7.99 -7.66 1.92
N LEU A 65 -8.14 -7.46 3.23
CA LEU A 65 -7.10 -7.82 4.22
C LEU A 65 -6.95 -9.33 4.37
N GLY A 66 -8.06 -10.06 4.31
CA GLY A 66 -8.08 -11.53 4.28
C GLY A 66 -7.37 -12.07 3.05
N LEU A 67 -7.60 -11.46 1.89
CA LEU A 67 -6.92 -11.79 0.64
C LEU A 67 -5.39 -11.65 0.78
N VAL A 68 -4.91 -10.54 1.31
CA VAL A 68 -3.47 -10.31 1.55
C VAL A 68 -2.87 -11.41 2.41
N ARG A 69 -3.52 -11.72 3.55
CA ARG A 69 -3.08 -12.79 4.46
C ARG A 69 -3.09 -14.16 3.79
N GLU A 70 -4.11 -14.46 2.99
CA GLU A 70 -4.23 -15.75 2.33
C GLU A 70 -3.16 -15.95 1.24
N LEU A 71 -2.84 -14.92 0.46
CA LEU A 71 -1.72 -14.94 -0.49
C LEU A 71 -0.39 -15.19 0.23
N ALA A 72 -0.15 -14.50 1.34
CA ALA A 72 1.05 -14.71 2.16
C ALA A 72 1.12 -16.14 2.71
N ARG A 73 0.01 -16.68 3.23
CA ARG A 73 -0.08 -18.06 3.73
C ARG A 73 0.22 -19.11 2.65
N ARG A 74 -0.19 -18.83 1.40
CA ARG A 74 0.10 -19.71 0.23
C ARG A 74 1.48 -19.49 -0.35
N ASN A 75 2.31 -18.59 0.20
CA ASN A 75 3.60 -18.16 -0.37
C ASN A 75 3.47 -17.64 -1.81
N ILE A 76 2.37 -16.98 -2.14
CA ILE A 76 2.13 -16.38 -3.44
C ILE A 76 2.59 -14.93 -3.39
N ALA A 77 3.69 -14.63 -4.07
CA ALA A 77 4.32 -13.31 -4.07
C ALA A 77 3.65 -12.34 -5.08
N LEU A 78 2.32 -12.21 -5.07
CA LEU A 78 1.62 -11.18 -5.83
C LEU A 78 1.48 -9.93 -4.96
N PRO A 79 1.99 -8.76 -5.40
CA PRO A 79 1.74 -7.51 -4.69
C PRO A 79 0.26 -7.16 -4.74
N VAL A 80 -0.27 -6.70 -3.62
CA VAL A 80 -1.68 -6.30 -3.47
C VAL A 80 -1.75 -4.82 -3.14
N ILE A 81 -2.47 -4.06 -3.95
CA ILE A 81 -2.88 -2.68 -3.69
C ILE A 81 -4.32 -2.73 -3.21
N LEU A 82 -4.57 -2.25 -2.01
CA LEU A 82 -5.92 -2.18 -1.45
C LEU A 82 -6.55 -0.81 -1.72
N ILE A 83 -7.84 -0.84 -2.06
CA ILE A 83 -8.64 0.37 -2.32
C ILE A 83 -9.77 0.43 -1.31
N SER A 84 -10.07 1.60 -0.75
CA SER A 84 -11.16 1.76 0.21
C SER A 84 -11.89 3.09 0.05
N GLY A 85 -13.21 3.06 0.14
CA GLY A 85 -14.06 4.26 0.22
C GLY A 85 -14.09 4.91 1.61
N HIS A 86 -13.51 4.27 2.62
CA HIS A 86 -13.38 4.78 3.98
C HIS A 86 -11.97 4.49 4.45
N ALA A 87 -11.06 5.37 4.07
CA ALA A 87 -9.67 5.25 4.45
C ALA A 87 -9.41 6.08 5.71
N ASP A 88 -8.98 5.41 6.77
CA ASP A 88 -8.37 6.06 7.91
C ASP A 88 -6.93 5.58 8.10
N VAL A 89 -6.15 6.31 8.87
CA VAL A 89 -4.75 5.96 9.13
C VAL A 89 -4.60 4.57 9.75
N PRO A 90 -5.44 4.17 10.75
CA PRO A 90 -5.41 2.82 11.30
C PRO A 90 -5.59 1.72 10.24
N MET A 91 -6.53 1.89 9.31
CA MET A 91 -6.79 0.90 8.25
C MET A 91 -5.62 0.80 7.27
N ALA A 92 -5.06 1.92 6.83
CA ALA A 92 -3.88 1.93 5.96
C ALA A 92 -2.68 1.24 6.62
N VAL A 93 -2.44 1.52 7.91
CA VAL A 93 -1.37 0.87 8.70
C VAL A 93 -1.62 -0.63 8.82
N ALA A 94 -2.86 -1.05 9.12
CA ALA A 94 -3.22 -2.46 9.23
C ALA A 94 -3.03 -3.19 7.90
N ALA A 95 -3.39 -2.56 6.77
CA ALA A 95 -3.20 -3.08 5.43
C ALA A 95 -1.72 -3.39 5.14
N ILE A 96 -0.84 -2.41 5.37
CA ILE A 96 0.59 -2.56 5.12
C ILE A 96 1.23 -3.58 6.07
N LYS A 97 0.86 -3.57 7.36
CA LYS A 97 1.30 -4.60 8.32
C LYS A 97 0.87 -6.01 7.94
N SER A 98 -0.28 -6.15 7.27
CA SER A 98 -0.75 -7.44 6.74
C SER A 98 0.00 -7.89 5.47
N GLY A 99 0.86 -7.04 4.89
CA GLY A 99 1.64 -7.33 3.69
C GLY A 99 1.11 -6.73 2.39
N ALA A 100 0.12 -5.82 2.46
CA ALA A 100 -0.29 -5.06 1.28
C ALA A 100 0.86 -4.18 0.77
N GLU A 101 1.00 -4.07 -0.54
CA GLU A 101 2.02 -3.24 -1.18
C GLU A 101 1.67 -1.75 -1.09
N ASP A 102 0.39 -1.41 -1.26
CA ASP A 102 -0.08 -0.04 -1.12
C ASP A 102 -1.56 0.00 -0.68
N PHE A 103 -2.01 1.20 -0.29
CA PHE A 103 -3.38 1.46 0.12
C PHE A 103 -3.82 2.80 -0.46
N ILE A 104 -4.94 2.83 -1.20
CA ILE A 104 -5.45 4.00 -1.91
C ILE A 104 -6.88 4.27 -1.48
N GLU A 105 -7.19 5.54 -1.19
CA GLU A 105 -8.53 6.00 -0.86
C GLU A 105 -9.33 6.34 -2.13
N LYS A 106 -10.61 5.95 -2.15
CA LYS A 106 -11.58 6.41 -3.16
C LYS A 106 -12.00 7.87 -2.83
N PRO A 107 -12.16 8.78 -3.81
CA PRO A 107 -12.08 8.52 -5.25
C PRO A 107 -10.65 8.29 -5.74
N ILE A 108 -10.49 7.30 -6.63
CA ILE A 108 -9.19 6.89 -7.14
C ILE A 108 -8.71 7.91 -8.17
N ASP A 109 -7.50 8.42 -7.98
CA ASP A 109 -6.77 9.14 -9.01
C ASP A 109 -6.03 8.14 -9.91
N ASP A 110 -6.28 8.21 -11.23
CA ASP A 110 -5.73 7.28 -12.20
C ASP A 110 -4.21 7.27 -12.20
N ALA A 111 -3.58 8.46 -12.11
CA ALA A 111 -2.14 8.59 -12.09
C ALA A 111 -1.54 8.00 -10.80
N GLN A 112 -2.22 8.17 -9.66
CA GLN A 112 -1.83 7.58 -8.39
C GLN A 112 -1.87 6.06 -8.44
N LEU A 113 -2.95 5.46 -8.97
CA LEU A 113 -3.11 4.02 -9.08
C LEU A 113 -2.07 3.42 -10.02
N VAL A 114 -1.88 4.02 -11.20
CA VAL A 114 -0.85 3.58 -12.17
C VAL A 114 0.55 3.66 -11.57
N ALA A 115 0.88 4.73 -10.86
CA ALA A 115 2.15 4.86 -10.18
C ALA A 115 2.34 3.79 -9.09
N ALA A 116 1.30 3.47 -8.32
CA ALA A 116 1.34 2.41 -7.31
C ALA A 116 1.55 1.02 -7.95
N ILE A 117 0.85 0.72 -9.04
CA ILE A 117 1.02 -0.53 -9.81
C ILE A 117 2.46 -0.64 -10.33
N ASN A 118 2.99 0.41 -10.94
CA ASN A 118 4.36 0.40 -11.46
C ASN A 118 5.40 0.17 -10.35
N ARG A 119 5.22 0.80 -9.18
CA ARG A 119 6.09 0.55 -8.02
C ARG A 119 5.99 -0.89 -7.54
N ALA A 120 4.77 -1.43 -7.44
CA ALA A 120 4.51 -2.80 -7.03
C ALA A 120 5.19 -3.83 -7.96
N LEU A 121 5.10 -3.61 -9.26
CA LEU A 121 5.74 -4.45 -10.25
C LEU A 121 7.27 -4.32 -10.24
N ALA A 122 7.81 -3.11 -10.07
CA ALA A 122 9.25 -2.86 -10.01
C ALA A 122 9.90 -3.47 -8.76
N HIS A 123 9.24 -3.45 -7.60
CA HIS A 123 9.75 -4.04 -6.35
C HIS A 123 10.08 -5.53 -6.46
N ARG A 124 9.39 -6.26 -7.32
CA ARG A 124 9.67 -7.67 -7.59
C ARG A 124 11.05 -7.89 -8.24
N PHE A 125 11.52 -6.92 -9.02
CA PHE A 125 12.82 -7.00 -9.71
C PHE A 125 13.98 -6.50 -8.85
N GLU A 126 13.71 -5.66 -7.84
CA GLU A 126 14.74 -5.04 -7.00
C GLU A 126 15.16 -5.87 -5.78
N GLN A 127 14.48 -6.96 -5.45
CA GLN A 127 14.90 -7.82 -4.32
C GLN A 127 16.30 -8.43 -4.49
N GLN A 128 16.89 -8.33 -5.67
CA GLN A 128 18.30 -8.69 -5.92
C GLN A 128 19.30 -7.56 -5.60
N GLY A 129 18.82 -6.33 -5.29
CA GLY A 129 19.66 -5.17 -4.98
C GLY A 129 19.54 -4.63 -3.54
N ALA A 130 19.11 -5.44 -2.59
CA ALA A 130 18.58 -5.03 -1.27
C ALA A 130 19.53 -4.23 -0.33
N HIS A 131 20.84 -4.27 -0.52
CA HIS A 131 21.76 -3.57 0.40
C HIS A 131 21.82 -2.05 0.20
N LYS A 132 21.87 -1.55 -1.03
CA LYS A 132 21.96 -0.11 -1.33
C LYS A 132 20.71 0.70 -0.93
N SER A 133 19.56 0.07 -0.89
CA SER A 133 18.27 0.71 -0.55
C SER A 133 18.12 0.99 0.95
N LYS A 134 18.71 0.17 1.82
CA LYS A 134 18.61 0.32 3.28
C LYS A 134 19.46 1.50 3.80
N ASP A 135 20.64 1.68 3.23
CA ASP A 135 21.56 2.75 3.64
C ASP A 135 20.97 4.14 3.30
N ALA A 136 20.41 4.30 2.10
CA ALA A 136 19.72 5.53 1.70
C ALA A 136 18.49 5.84 2.57
N LEU A 137 17.80 4.82 3.08
CA LEU A 137 16.66 4.99 3.97
C LEU A 137 17.11 5.39 5.39
N ASN A 138 18.17 4.79 5.90
CA ASN A 138 18.79 5.18 7.17
C ASN A 138 19.25 6.65 7.15
N GLU A 139 19.84 7.10 6.03
CA GLU A 139 20.23 8.51 5.87
C GLU A 139 19.03 9.47 5.93
N LYS A 140 17.90 9.13 5.29
CA LYS A 140 16.68 9.94 5.36
C LYS A 140 16.16 10.02 6.79
N PHE A 141 16.09 8.88 7.47
CA PHE A 141 15.60 8.79 8.85
C PHE A 141 16.49 9.59 9.82
N ALA A 142 17.81 9.55 9.64
CA ALA A 142 18.76 10.31 10.45
C ALA A 142 18.60 11.85 10.31
N ARG A 143 17.91 12.34 9.28
CA ARG A 143 17.58 13.78 9.11
C ARG A 143 16.35 14.24 9.90
N LEU A 144 15.61 13.31 10.50
CA LEU A 144 14.48 13.66 11.35
C LEU A 144 14.98 14.22 12.69
N THR A 145 14.33 15.29 13.16
CA THR A 145 14.53 15.77 14.54
C THR A 145 13.90 14.80 15.54
N PRO A 146 14.29 14.84 16.83
CA PRO A 146 13.68 13.98 17.84
C PRO A 146 12.14 14.06 17.86
N ARG A 147 11.59 15.28 17.68
CA ARG A 147 10.13 15.47 17.64
C ARG A 147 9.49 14.86 16.40
N GLN A 148 10.18 14.95 15.26
CA GLN A 148 9.72 14.31 14.02
C GLN A 148 9.78 12.78 14.10
N VAL A 149 10.77 12.21 14.78
CA VAL A 149 10.85 10.77 15.05
C VAL A 149 9.66 10.31 15.90
N GLU A 150 9.33 11.06 16.96
CA GLU A 150 8.17 10.76 17.81
C GLU A 150 6.85 10.79 17.01
N ILE A 151 6.67 11.78 16.14
CA ILE A 151 5.52 11.85 15.23
C ILE A 151 5.53 10.69 14.22
N PHE A 152 6.70 10.40 13.62
CA PHE A 152 6.86 9.26 12.72
C PHE A 152 6.41 7.96 13.37
N ASP A 153 6.91 7.66 14.57
CA ASP A 153 6.60 6.43 15.31
C ASP A 153 5.08 6.32 15.59
N LEU A 154 4.46 7.40 16.06
CA LEU A 154 3.02 7.40 16.32
C LEU A 154 2.17 7.23 15.05
N VAL A 155 2.57 7.82 13.94
CA VAL A 155 1.86 7.66 12.66
C VAL A 155 1.95 6.21 12.16
N VAL A 156 3.13 5.59 12.22
CA VAL A 156 3.30 4.20 11.75
C VAL A 156 2.74 3.17 12.73
N GLU A 157 2.47 3.55 13.97
CA GLU A 157 1.66 2.79 14.92
C GLU A 157 0.16 2.86 14.64
N GLY A 158 -0.28 3.83 13.82
CA GLY A 158 -1.67 3.97 13.39
C GLY A 158 -2.46 5.06 14.13
N PHE A 159 -1.79 5.98 14.85
CA PHE A 159 -2.48 7.07 15.52
C PHE A 159 -2.94 8.17 14.55
N THR A 160 -4.17 8.63 14.71
CA THR A 160 -4.72 9.79 14.00
C THR A 160 -4.10 11.09 14.52
N SER A 161 -4.17 12.19 13.74
CA SER A 161 -3.66 13.50 14.17
C SER A 161 -4.29 13.98 15.48
N HIS A 162 -5.57 13.67 15.72
CA HIS A 162 -6.25 13.99 16.98
C HIS A 162 -5.70 13.17 18.16
N ALA A 163 -5.49 11.87 17.97
CA ALA A 163 -4.91 11.00 19.00
C ALA A 163 -3.47 11.41 19.34
N ILE A 164 -2.66 11.76 18.35
CA ILE A 164 -1.31 12.27 18.53
C ILE A 164 -1.32 13.61 19.28
N SER A 165 -2.22 14.53 18.90
CA SER A 165 -2.41 15.83 19.56
C SER A 165 -2.66 15.66 21.06
N ALA A 166 -3.61 14.78 21.43
CA ALA A 166 -3.91 14.47 22.82
C ALA A 166 -2.72 13.83 23.54
N LYS A 167 -2.04 12.87 22.92
CA LYS A 167 -0.90 12.15 23.52
C LYS A 167 0.30 13.03 23.77
N LEU A 168 0.57 13.98 22.86
CA LEU A 168 1.74 14.85 22.90
C LEU A 168 1.47 16.24 23.50
N ASN A 169 0.20 16.52 23.85
CA ASN A 169 -0.27 17.80 24.38
C ASN A 169 0.13 19.01 23.49
N ILE A 170 -0.12 18.89 22.19
CA ILE A 170 0.08 19.93 21.17
C ILE A 170 -1.17 20.07 20.30
N SER A 171 -1.30 21.16 19.54
CA SER A 171 -2.47 21.34 18.68
C SER A 171 -2.47 20.32 17.50
N VAL A 172 -3.66 19.96 17.02
CA VAL A 172 -3.82 19.11 15.82
C VAL A 172 -3.08 19.75 14.63
N ARG A 173 -3.18 21.08 14.46
CA ARG A 173 -2.47 21.82 13.41
C ARG A 173 -0.94 21.62 13.49
N THR A 174 -0.41 21.62 14.71
CA THR A 174 1.03 21.36 14.93
C THR A 174 1.42 19.94 14.55
N VAL A 175 0.57 18.96 14.88
CA VAL A 175 0.77 17.56 14.46
C VAL A 175 0.78 17.44 12.95
N GLU A 176 -0.16 18.08 12.25
CA GLU A 176 -0.24 18.05 10.79
C GLU A 176 0.99 18.68 10.13
N SER A 177 1.51 19.80 10.67
CA SER A 177 2.75 20.39 10.21
C SER A 177 3.93 19.41 10.36
N TYR A 178 4.09 18.78 11.50
CA TYR A 178 5.15 17.78 11.70
C TYR A 178 4.98 16.55 10.81
N ARG A 179 3.74 16.09 10.58
CA ARG A 179 3.46 15.00 9.65
C ARG A 179 3.91 15.36 8.23
N ALA A 180 3.57 16.56 7.76
CA ALA A 180 4.00 17.03 6.43
C ALA A 180 5.53 17.05 6.32
N GLU A 181 6.24 17.59 7.31
CA GLU A 181 7.70 17.60 7.34
C GLU A 181 8.32 16.20 7.36
N VAL A 182 7.73 15.27 8.13
CA VAL A 182 8.14 13.84 8.15
C VAL A 182 7.96 13.22 6.78
N MET A 183 6.79 13.39 6.15
CA MET A 183 6.51 12.86 4.82
C MET A 183 7.50 13.40 3.78
N GLU A 184 7.80 14.68 3.82
CA GLU A 184 8.77 15.34 2.93
C GLU A 184 10.18 14.78 3.12
N LYS A 185 10.72 14.79 4.35
CA LYS A 185 12.08 14.32 4.66
C LYS A 185 12.28 12.84 4.35
N MET A 186 11.28 12.03 4.64
CA MET A 186 11.26 10.61 4.31
C MET A 186 10.99 10.36 2.82
N ARG A 187 10.55 11.39 2.07
CA ARG A 187 10.08 11.27 0.68
C ARG A 187 9.01 10.19 0.56
N ALA A 188 8.07 10.18 1.50
CA ALA A 188 6.95 9.25 1.52
C ALA A 188 5.73 9.92 0.88
N GLU A 189 5.19 9.33 -0.18
CA GLU A 189 4.05 9.86 -0.92
C GLU A 189 2.70 9.52 -0.25
N SER A 190 2.72 8.58 0.68
CA SER A 190 1.54 8.15 1.44
C SER A 190 1.93 7.61 2.81
N VAL A 191 0.95 7.49 3.71
CA VAL A 191 1.12 6.82 5.01
C VAL A 191 1.56 5.36 4.80
N ALA A 192 1.00 4.68 3.80
CA ALA A 192 1.40 3.33 3.42
C ALA A 192 2.90 3.25 3.07
N ALA A 193 3.40 4.22 2.29
CA ALA A 193 4.84 4.31 1.98
C ALA A 193 5.68 4.52 3.25
N LEU A 194 5.21 5.36 4.18
CA LEU A 194 5.89 5.61 5.45
C LEU A 194 5.96 4.35 6.33
N VAL A 195 4.86 3.58 6.40
CA VAL A 195 4.79 2.31 7.14
C VAL A 195 5.76 1.26 6.56
N ARG A 196 5.80 1.10 5.22
CA ARG A 196 6.79 0.22 4.58
C ARG A 196 8.23 0.61 4.91
N GLN A 197 8.52 1.91 4.93
CA GLN A 197 9.83 2.41 5.33
C GLN A 197 10.14 2.08 6.79
N ALA A 198 9.17 2.21 7.70
CA ALA A 198 9.32 1.87 9.11
C ALA A 198 9.62 0.37 9.32
N ILE A 199 8.95 -0.52 8.56
CA ILE A 199 9.23 -1.96 8.56
C ILE A 199 10.67 -2.23 8.10
N ARG A 200 11.12 -1.61 7.00
CA ARG A 200 12.50 -1.76 6.48
C ARG A 200 13.56 -1.22 7.45
N LEU A 201 13.24 -0.19 8.21
CA LEU A 201 14.10 0.36 9.28
C LEU A 201 14.11 -0.51 10.54
N GLY A 202 13.21 -1.51 10.65
CA GLY A 202 13.04 -2.32 11.84
C GLY A 202 12.39 -1.59 13.02
N ARG A 203 11.66 -0.47 12.72
CA ARG A 203 10.97 0.33 13.75
C ARG A 203 9.64 -0.29 14.17
N ILE A 204 9.02 -1.03 13.27
CA ILE A 204 7.80 -1.82 13.53
C ILE A 204 7.94 -3.19 12.89
N THR A 205 7.26 -4.18 13.44
CA THR A 205 7.15 -5.51 12.83
C THR A 205 5.93 -5.57 11.90
N PRO A 206 5.98 -6.37 10.83
CA PRO A 206 4.82 -6.64 9.98
C PRO A 206 3.67 -7.27 10.76
#